data_d47ab3f5e5a8723ed00894fab7f8f714
#
_entry.id   d47ab3f5e5a8723ed00894fab7f8f714
#
_cell.length_a   1.000
_cell.length_b   1.000
_cell.length_c   1.000
_cell.angle_alpha   90.00
_cell.angle_beta   90.00
_cell.angle_gamma   90.00
#
_symmetry.space_group_name_H-M   'P 1'
#
loop_
_entity.id
_entity.type
_entity.pdbx_description
1 polymer ?
#
loop_
_entity_poly.entity_id
_entity_poly.type
_entity_poly.pdbx_seq_one_letter_code
_entity_poly.pdbx_strand_id
1 'polypeptide(L)'
;MRKTVIFILVIVLAAFSAPAYGTEAETAKEPEPPEISAQTAIMIEAHSGEVLYEKNADQKAYPASITKIITALLAIEKGSLDKNVKVSANAAGVEGSSIYLESGEVIPLRDLVYGLMLRSGNDAAIAISEAIGGSTGRFVIMMNKRVRELGAFNTNFVNPNGLHNPEHYTTARDMAIIAAAAMKNPEFKKVAGAKEWISHRGEGKYNYFYNKNKVVYQYSGGNGIKIGYTKAAGRTLVA
;
A
#
# COMPACT_ATOMS: atom_id res chain seq x y z
N MET A 1 74.96 3.14 -53.01
CA MET A 1 74.92 2.46 -51.69
C MET A 1 74.60 3.51 -50.60
N ARG A 2 73.39 3.58 -50.15
CA ARG A 2 72.90 4.49 -49.07
C ARG A 2 72.93 3.71 -47.74
N LYS A 3 73.77 4.19 -46.81
CA LYS A 3 73.83 3.65 -45.45
C LYS A 3 72.77 4.31 -44.61
N THR A 4 71.79 3.53 -44.17
CA THR A 4 70.75 3.94 -43.22
C THR A 4 71.34 3.86 -41.83
N VAL A 5 71.43 4.97 -41.12
CA VAL A 5 71.80 5.02 -39.70
C VAL A 5 70.53 4.95 -38.87
N ILE A 6 70.39 3.90 -38.06
CA ILE A 6 69.30 3.72 -37.12
C ILE A 6 69.69 4.35 -35.79
N PHE A 7 69.00 5.41 -35.37
CA PHE A 7 69.06 5.96 -34.02
C PHE A 7 68.21 5.20 -33.08
N ILE A 8 68.78 4.52 -32.09
CA ILE A 8 68.09 3.90 -31.01
C ILE A 8 67.88 4.91 -29.86
N LEU A 9 66.66 5.35 -29.65
CA LEU A 9 66.30 6.21 -28.53
C LEU A 9 66.07 5.39 -27.30
N VAL A 10 66.96 5.42 -26.31
CA VAL A 10 66.75 4.76 -25.00
C VAL A 10 66.00 5.74 -24.10
N ILE A 11 64.73 5.47 -23.85
CA ILE A 11 63.92 6.20 -22.86
C ILE A 11 64.16 5.56 -21.50
N VAL A 12 64.86 6.24 -20.61
CA VAL A 12 64.97 5.88 -19.19
C VAL A 12 63.71 6.38 -18.48
N LEU A 13 62.81 5.46 -18.17
CA LEU A 13 61.65 5.73 -17.28
C LEU A 13 62.16 5.76 -15.84
N ALA A 14 62.37 6.96 -15.27
CA ALA A 14 62.53 7.11 -13.83
C ALA A 14 61.16 6.88 -13.15
N ALA A 15 61.03 5.73 -12.46
CA ALA A 15 59.87 5.45 -11.62
C ALA A 15 59.90 6.34 -10.37
N PHE A 16 59.15 7.42 -10.37
CA PHE A 16 58.82 8.17 -9.15
C PHE A 16 57.79 7.35 -8.36
N SER A 17 58.21 6.64 -7.33
CA SER A 17 57.32 6.08 -6.32
C SER A 17 56.83 7.21 -5.43
N ALA A 18 55.64 7.78 -5.75
CA ALA A 18 54.93 8.64 -4.83
C ALA A 18 54.39 7.78 -3.65
N PRO A 19 54.57 8.21 -2.39
CA PRO A 19 53.91 7.52 -1.29
C PRO A 19 52.39 7.62 -1.47
N ALA A 20 51.74 6.48 -1.59
CA ALA A 20 50.27 6.40 -1.54
C ALA A 20 49.86 6.78 -0.10
N TYR A 21 49.45 8.03 0.08
CA TYR A 21 48.67 8.38 1.26
C TYR A 21 47.31 7.68 1.11
N GLY A 22 47.22 6.50 1.69
CA GLY A 22 45.92 5.85 1.93
C GLY A 22 45.13 6.70 2.92
N THR A 23 44.27 7.58 2.42
CA THR A 23 43.14 8.05 3.20
C THR A 23 42.27 6.82 3.44
N GLU A 24 42.41 6.19 4.62
CA GLU A 24 41.35 5.32 5.13
C GLU A 24 40.07 6.17 5.09
N ALA A 25 39.23 5.92 4.09
CA ALA A 25 37.91 6.45 4.10
C ALA A 25 37.27 5.87 5.37
N GLU A 26 37.08 6.72 6.37
CA GLU A 26 36.32 6.41 7.56
C GLU A 26 34.95 5.94 7.06
N THR A 27 34.75 4.61 7.04
CA THR A 27 33.47 4.03 6.66
C THR A 27 32.46 4.55 7.67
N ALA A 28 31.69 5.54 7.26
CA ALA A 28 30.60 6.05 8.08
C ALA A 28 29.79 4.85 8.55
N LYS A 29 29.79 4.59 9.85
CA LYS A 29 29.06 3.49 10.44
C LYS A 29 27.59 3.68 10.05
N GLU A 30 27.04 2.73 9.30
CA GLU A 30 25.63 2.80 8.94
C GLU A 30 24.80 2.98 10.22
N PRO A 31 23.83 3.89 10.23
CA PRO A 31 23.00 4.12 11.41
C PRO A 31 22.31 2.82 11.80
N GLU A 32 22.34 2.49 13.07
CA GLU A 32 21.64 1.31 13.57
C GLU A 32 20.15 1.45 13.26
N PRO A 33 19.51 0.37 12.77
CA PRO A 33 18.09 0.42 12.45
C PRO A 33 17.25 0.74 13.69
N PRO A 34 16.15 1.48 13.55
CA PRO A 34 15.33 1.86 14.69
C PRO A 34 14.71 0.63 15.38
N GLU A 35 14.71 0.61 16.70
CA GLU A 35 13.97 -0.38 17.44
C GLU A 35 12.47 -0.09 17.37
N ILE A 36 11.67 -1.03 16.86
CA ILE A 36 10.23 -0.88 16.72
C ILE A 36 9.48 -1.98 17.48
N SER A 37 8.34 -1.61 18.06
CA SER A 37 7.47 -2.53 18.83
C SER A 37 6.60 -3.45 17.95
N ALA A 38 6.52 -3.20 16.64
CA ALA A 38 5.77 -4.05 15.72
C ALA A 38 6.39 -5.46 15.65
N GLN A 39 5.54 -6.49 15.56
CA GLN A 39 5.97 -7.88 15.40
C GLN A 39 6.52 -8.14 13.99
N THR A 40 5.90 -7.53 12.99
CA THR A 40 6.31 -7.62 11.59
C THR A 40 6.35 -6.23 10.99
N ALA A 41 7.36 -5.93 10.17
CA ALA A 41 7.46 -4.64 9.49
C ALA A 41 8.34 -4.76 8.24
N ILE A 42 8.12 -3.85 7.30
CA ILE A 42 9.00 -3.63 6.16
C ILE A 42 8.92 -2.16 5.74
N MET A 43 10.02 -1.64 5.26
CA MET A 43 10.10 -0.37 4.54
C MET A 43 10.79 -0.61 3.21
N ILE A 44 10.19 -0.15 2.14
CA ILE A 44 10.73 -0.26 0.79
C ILE A 44 10.80 1.11 0.12
N GLU A 45 11.74 1.27 -0.81
CA GLU A 45 11.64 2.33 -1.81
C GLU A 45 10.55 1.94 -2.82
N ALA A 46 9.58 2.84 -2.99
CA ALA A 46 8.31 2.49 -3.66
C ALA A 46 8.43 2.26 -5.19
N HIS A 47 9.48 2.78 -5.85
CA HIS A 47 9.67 2.62 -7.30
C HIS A 47 10.53 1.40 -7.63
N SER A 48 11.64 1.23 -6.93
CA SER A 48 12.59 0.13 -7.15
C SER A 48 12.15 -1.18 -6.46
N GLY A 49 11.42 -1.07 -5.34
CA GLY A 49 11.12 -2.19 -4.45
C GLY A 49 12.29 -2.56 -3.52
N GLU A 50 13.37 -1.76 -3.50
CA GLU A 50 14.51 -1.95 -2.61
C GLU A 50 14.05 -1.96 -1.15
N VAL A 51 14.48 -2.97 -0.39
CA VAL A 51 14.17 -3.09 1.03
C VAL A 51 15.14 -2.24 1.83
N LEU A 52 14.60 -1.22 2.51
CA LEU A 52 15.36 -0.31 3.37
C LEU A 52 15.39 -0.77 4.83
N TYR A 53 14.38 -1.51 5.25
CA TYR A 53 14.29 -2.09 6.59
C TYR A 53 13.29 -3.25 6.58
N GLU A 54 13.57 -4.29 7.35
CA GLU A 54 12.60 -5.35 7.57
C GLU A 54 12.74 -6.03 8.94
N LYS A 55 11.61 -6.49 9.46
CA LYS A 55 11.51 -7.29 10.67
C LYS A 55 10.44 -8.34 10.46
N ASN A 56 10.82 -9.61 10.43
CA ASN A 56 9.89 -10.73 10.22
C ASN A 56 8.93 -10.49 9.03
N ALA A 57 9.42 -9.88 7.94
CA ALA A 57 8.60 -9.35 6.85
C ALA A 57 7.74 -10.42 6.14
N ASP A 58 8.18 -11.67 6.16
CA ASP A 58 7.52 -12.81 5.52
C ASP A 58 6.65 -13.63 6.48
N GLN A 59 6.59 -13.26 7.76
CA GLN A 59 5.72 -13.90 8.73
C GLN A 59 4.26 -13.61 8.41
N LYS A 60 3.42 -14.66 8.35
CA LYS A 60 1.97 -14.51 8.19
C LYS A 60 1.37 -13.74 9.35
N ALA A 61 0.52 -12.77 9.02
CA ALA A 61 -0.18 -11.93 9.97
C ALA A 61 -1.60 -11.62 9.47
N TYR A 62 -2.48 -11.24 10.38
CA TYR A 62 -3.82 -10.82 10.03
C TYR A 62 -3.81 -9.33 9.63
N PRO A 63 -4.32 -8.97 8.44
CA PRO A 63 -4.24 -7.60 7.94
C PRO A 63 -5.21 -6.63 8.62
N ALA A 64 -6.32 -7.10 9.16
CA ALA A 64 -7.43 -6.23 9.54
C ALA A 64 -7.83 -5.31 8.36
N SER A 65 -8.19 -4.05 8.62
CA SER A 65 -8.68 -3.11 7.59
C SER A 65 -7.64 -2.62 6.57
N ILE A 66 -6.36 -3.00 6.67
CA ILE A 66 -5.43 -2.74 5.56
C ILE A 66 -5.77 -3.58 4.31
N THR A 67 -6.56 -4.64 4.45
CA THR A 67 -7.24 -5.35 3.35
C THR A 67 -7.94 -4.40 2.37
N LYS A 68 -8.51 -3.30 2.86
CA LYS A 68 -9.26 -2.33 2.05
C LYS A 68 -8.43 -1.62 0.98
N ILE A 69 -7.09 -1.73 1.05
CA ILE A 69 -6.18 -1.23 0.01
C ILE A 69 -6.47 -1.93 -1.32
N ILE A 70 -6.50 -3.26 -1.33
CA ILE A 70 -6.81 -4.02 -2.56
C ILE A 70 -8.26 -3.86 -2.98
N THR A 71 -9.20 -3.71 -2.03
CA THR A 71 -10.60 -3.46 -2.32
C THR A 71 -10.78 -2.12 -3.04
N ALA A 72 -10.12 -1.06 -2.56
CA ALA A 72 -10.13 0.25 -3.21
C ALA A 72 -9.45 0.22 -4.58
N LEU A 73 -8.30 -0.44 -4.68
CA LEU A 73 -7.57 -0.56 -5.94
C LEU A 73 -8.44 -1.22 -7.01
N LEU A 74 -9.08 -2.35 -6.71
CA LEU A 74 -9.98 -3.03 -7.65
C LEU A 74 -11.21 -2.18 -8.00
N ALA A 75 -11.77 -1.45 -7.05
CA ALA A 75 -12.88 -0.54 -7.32
C ALA A 75 -12.50 0.55 -8.34
N ILE A 76 -11.27 1.09 -8.22
CA ILE A 76 -10.74 2.11 -9.12
C ILE A 76 -10.34 1.51 -10.48
N GLU A 77 -9.71 0.34 -10.50
CA GLU A 77 -9.25 -0.31 -11.74
C GLU A 77 -10.39 -0.87 -12.61
N LYS A 78 -11.48 -1.34 -11.97
CA LYS A 78 -12.54 -2.09 -12.65
C LYS A 78 -13.87 -1.36 -12.73
N GLY A 79 -14.06 -0.35 -11.85
CA GLY A 79 -15.29 0.42 -11.79
C GLY A 79 -15.19 1.77 -12.50
N SER A 80 -16.35 2.37 -12.76
CA SER A 80 -16.46 3.79 -13.08
C SER A 80 -16.81 4.53 -11.79
N LEU A 81 -15.92 5.40 -11.31
CA LEU A 81 -16.09 6.08 -10.01
C LEU A 81 -17.35 6.95 -9.93
N ASP A 82 -17.82 7.44 -11.07
CA ASP A 82 -19.02 8.28 -11.16
C ASP A 82 -20.31 7.45 -11.33
N LYS A 83 -20.19 6.12 -11.45
CA LYS A 83 -21.34 5.23 -11.52
C LYS A 83 -22.04 5.14 -10.15
N ASN A 84 -23.35 5.27 -10.16
CA ASN A 84 -24.17 5.05 -8.97
C ASN A 84 -24.27 3.56 -8.63
N VAL A 85 -24.13 3.26 -7.35
CA VAL A 85 -24.26 1.94 -6.74
C VAL A 85 -25.49 1.93 -5.85
N LYS A 86 -26.39 0.96 -6.06
CA LYS A 86 -27.51 0.71 -5.16
C LYS A 86 -27.05 -0.20 -4.03
N VAL A 87 -27.18 0.27 -2.80
CA VAL A 87 -26.77 -0.46 -1.60
C VAL A 87 -27.73 -1.61 -1.32
N SER A 88 -27.20 -2.80 -1.16
CA SER A 88 -27.99 -4.00 -0.79
C SER A 88 -28.29 -4.01 0.71
N ALA A 89 -29.26 -4.80 1.11
CA ALA A 89 -29.51 -5.10 2.52
C ALA A 89 -28.32 -5.82 3.19
N ASN A 90 -27.54 -6.58 2.41
CA ASN A 90 -26.33 -7.27 2.89
C ASN A 90 -25.20 -6.28 3.20
N ALA A 91 -25.07 -5.19 2.46
CA ALA A 91 -24.09 -4.16 2.73
C ALA A 91 -24.47 -3.27 3.91
N ALA A 92 -25.77 -2.97 4.06
CA ALA A 92 -26.27 -2.19 5.19
C ALA A 92 -26.17 -2.99 6.50
N GLY A 93 -25.70 -2.35 7.57
CA GLY A 93 -25.65 -2.97 8.91
C GLY A 93 -24.50 -3.95 9.13
N VAL A 94 -23.50 -4.01 8.24
CA VAL A 94 -22.28 -4.80 8.46
C VAL A 94 -21.56 -4.31 9.70
N GLU A 95 -21.15 -5.24 10.56
CA GLU A 95 -20.46 -4.94 11.82
C GLU A 95 -19.16 -4.16 11.67
N GLY A 96 -18.80 -3.42 12.70
CA GLY A 96 -17.55 -2.69 12.82
C GLY A 96 -17.61 -1.26 12.29
N SER A 97 -16.53 -0.77 11.68
CA SER A 97 -16.49 0.60 11.13
C SER A 97 -17.48 0.73 9.97
N SER A 98 -18.26 1.82 9.97
CA SER A 98 -19.32 2.05 8.99
C SER A 98 -19.32 3.51 8.52
N ILE A 99 -19.87 3.74 7.35
CA ILE A 99 -20.33 5.06 6.86
C ILE A 99 -21.87 5.15 6.93
N TYR A 100 -22.49 4.19 7.59
CA TYR A 100 -23.93 4.12 7.85
C TYR A 100 -24.77 4.09 6.57
N LEU A 101 -24.41 3.17 5.66
CA LEU A 101 -25.19 2.92 4.45
C LEU A 101 -26.57 2.32 4.80
N GLU A 102 -27.59 2.74 4.07
CA GLU A 102 -28.93 2.24 4.19
C GLU A 102 -29.30 1.35 3.00
N SER A 103 -30.09 0.31 3.25
CA SER A 103 -30.58 -0.57 2.19
C SER A 103 -31.44 0.18 1.18
N GLY A 104 -31.12 0.01 -0.11
CA GLY A 104 -31.80 0.71 -1.20
C GLY A 104 -31.25 2.09 -1.53
N GLU A 105 -30.36 2.63 -0.70
CA GLU A 105 -29.66 3.87 -0.96
C GLU A 105 -28.88 3.81 -2.28
N VAL A 106 -28.81 4.94 -2.99
CA VAL A 106 -28.04 5.08 -4.22
C VAL A 106 -26.91 6.07 -3.99
N ILE A 107 -25.67 5.64 -4.17
CA ILE A 107 -24.48 6.40 -3.84
C ILE A 107 -23.42 6.24 -4.96
N PRO A 108 -22.68 7.30 -5.36
CA PRO A 108 -21.58 7.15 -6.30
C PRO A 108 -20.48 6.20 -5.81
N LEU A 109 -19.92 5.38 -6.68
CA LEU A 109 -18.79 4.49 -6.34
C LEU A 109 -17.62 5.27 -5.74
N ARG A 110 -17.37 6.49 -6.21
CA ARG A 110 -16.37 7.41 -5.66
C ARG A 110 -16.57 7.64 -4.16
N ASP A 111 -17.78 7.95 -3.74
CA ASP A 111 -18.11 8.20 -2.33
C ASP A 111 -17.93 6.94 -1.47
N LEU A 112 -18.27 5.76 -2.04
CA LEU A 112 -17.98 4.47 -1.39
C LEU A 112 -16.49 4.25 -1.20
N VAL A 113 -15.65 4.55 -2.21
CA VAL A 113 -14.19 4.40 -2.12
C VAL A 113 -13.60 5.36 -1.09
N TYR A 114 -14.06 6.62 -1.03
CA TYR A 114 -13.62 7.54 0.02
C TYR A 114 -14.09 7.08 1.41
N GLY A 115 -15.32 6.65 1.56
CA GLY A 115 -15.85 6.10 2.82
C GLY A 115 -15.08 4.84 3.27
N LEU A 116 -14.75 3.95 2.34
CA LEU A 116 -13.91 2.77 2.54
C LEU A 116 -12.54 3.14 3.11
N MET A 117 -11.85 4.10 2.49
CA MET A 117 -10.47 4.41 2.83
C MET A 117 -10.38 5.33 4.05
N LEU A 118 -11.14 6.41 4.11
CA LEU A 118 -11.05 7.42 5.15
C LEU A 118 -11.72 6.97 6.46
N ARG A 119 -12.91 6.38 6.36
CA ARG A 119 -13.69 5.94 7.53
C ARG A 119 -13.53 4.46 7.85
N SER A 120 -12.91 3.72 6.93
CA SER A 120 -12.76 2.26 7.05
C SER A 120 -14.11 1.52 7.00
N GLY A 121 -15.11 2.05 6.25
CA GLY A 121 -16.46 1.48 6.18
C GLY A 121 -16.46 0.03 5.71
N ASN A 122 -16.98 -0.88 6.55
CA ASN A 122 -17.18 -2.28 6.19
C ASN A 122 -18.37 -2.43 5.25
N ASP A 123 -19.41 -1.63 5.48
CA ASP A 123 -20.57 -1.49 4.63
C ASP A 123 -20.17 -1.03 3.21
N ALA A 124 -19.31 -0.03 3.12
CA ALA A 124 -18.75 0.41 1.83
C ALA A 124 -17.96 -0.70 1.13
N ALA A 125 -17.19 -1.52 1.88
CA ALA A 125 -16.45 -2.64 1.30
C ALA A 125 -17.37 -3.69 0.68
N ILE A 126 -18.47 -4.02 1.35
CA ILE A 126 -19.47 -4.96 0.83
C ILE A 126 -20.19 -4.38 -0.39
N ALA A 127 -20.65 -3.11 -0.32
CA ALA A 127 -21.32 -2.46 -1.44
C ALA A 127 -20.42 -2.40 -2.70
N ILE A 128 -19.12 -2.07 -2.53
CA ILE A 128 -18.11 -2.09 -3.60
C ILE A 128 -17.96 -3.52 -4.16
N SER A 129 -17.84 -4.51 -3.29
CA SER A 129 -17.61 -5.89 -3.72
C SER A 129 -18.77 -6.44 -4.56
N GLU A 130 -20.00 -6.11 -4.19
CA GLU A 130 -21.20 -6.48 -4.95
C GLU A 130 -21.31 -5.72 -6.27
N ALA A 131 -21.00 -4.41 -6.26
CA ALA A 131 -21.10 -3.58 -7.46
C ALA A 131 -20.05 -3.96 -8.52
N ILE A 132 -18.84 -4.35 -8.12
CA ILE A 132 -17.72 -4.68 -9.02
C ILE A 132 -17.68 -6.16 -9.37
N GLY A 133 -17.87 -7.03 -8.36
CA GLY A 133 -17.79 -8.48 -8.54
C GLY A 133 -19.11 -9.16 -8.86
N GLY A 134 -20.24 -8.44 -8.74
CA GLY A 134 -21.58 -9.02 -8.79
C GLY A 134 -21.95 -9.83 -7.55
N SER A 135 -20.96 -10.18 -6.71
CA SER A 135 -21.13 -10.76 -5.37
C SER A 135 -19.81 -10.64 -4.61
N THR A 136 -19.89 -10.66 -3.26
CA THR A 136 -18.70 -10.65 -2.40
C THR A 136 -17.77 -11.83 -2.68
N GLY A 137 -18.31 -13.03 -2.92
CA GLY A 137 -17.48 -14.20 -3.22
C GLY A 137 -16.69 -14.07 -4.53
N ARG A 138 -17.32 -13.59 -5.60
CA ARG A 138 -16.61 -13.33 -6.86
C ARG A 138 -15.57 -12.20 -6.71
N PHE A 139 -15.87 -11.18 -5.95
CA PHE A 139 -14.93 -10.10 -5.68
C PHE A 139 -13.70 -10.61 -4.91
N VAL A 140 -13.86 -11.49 -3.94
CA VAL A 140 -12.76 -12.15 -3.22
C VAL A 140 -11.84 -12.93 -4.17
N ILE A 141 -12.43 -13.64 -5.16
CA ILE A 141 -11.64 -14.30 -6.21
C ILE A 141 -10.83 -13.27 -7.00
N MET A 142 -11.42 -12.12 -7.35
CA MET A 142 -10.72 -11.03 -8.03
C MET A 142 -9.59 -10.45 -7.16
N MET A 143 -9.81 -10.27 -5.86
CA MET A 143 -8.77 -9.80 -4.92
C MET A 143 -7.57 -10.75 -4.94
N ASN A 144 -7.80 -12.05 -4.72
CA ASN A 144 -6.72 -13.03 -4.67
C ASN A 144 -6.00 -13.21 -6.03
N LYS A 145 -6.73 -13.11 -7.14
CA LYS A 145 -6.12 -13.07 -8.47
C LYS A 145 -5.20 -11.84 -8.60
N ARG A 146 -5.70 -10.66 -8.24
CA ARG A 146 -4.96 -9.41 -8.40
C ARG A 146 -3.68 -9.38 -7.57
N VAL A 147 -3.71 -9.83 -6.31
CA VAL A 147 -2.51 -9.83 -5.47
C VAL A 147 -1.44 -10.80 -5.98
N ARG A 148 -1.84 -11.93 -6.56
CA ARG A 148 -0.89 -12.85 -7.22
C ARG A 148 -0.27 -12.23 -8.47
N GLU A 149 -1.04 -11.51 -9.30
CA GLU A 149 -0.54 -10.75 -10.45
C GLU A 149 0.48 -9.68 -10.03
N LEU A 150 0.37 -9.15 -8.83
CA LEU A 150 1.30 -8.18 -8.25
C LEU A 150 2.55 -8.84 -7.65
N GLY A 151 2.59 -10.16 -7.48
CA GLY A 151 3.69 -10.88 -6.85
C GLY A 151 3.54 -11.11 -5.33
N ALA A 152 2.38 -10.79 -4.75
CA ALA A 152 2.07 -11.01 -3.34
C ALA A 152 1.54 -12.45 -3.12
N PHE A 153 2.43 -13.43 -3.06
CA PHE A 153 2.08 -14.85 -3.08
C PHE A 153 1.74 -15.43 -1.70
N ASN A 154 2.10 -14.76 -0.61
CA ASN A 154 1.86 -15.18 0.77
C ASN A 154 0.60 -14.53 1.37
N THR A 155 -0.33 -14.14 0.51
CA THR A 155 -1.57 -13.44 0.86
C THR A 155 -2.79 -14.27 0.44
N ASN A 156 -3.76 -14.37 1.34
CA ASN A 156 -5.08 -14.93 1.06
C ASN A 156 -6.16 -14.08 1.71
N PHE A 157 -7.01 -13.47 0.90
CA PHE A 157 -8.16 -12.72 1.38
C PHE A 157 -9.41 -13.58 1.28
N VAL A 158 -10.30 -13.49 2.29
CA VAL A 158 -11.60 -14.21 2.30
C VAL A 158 -12.80 -13.26 2.42
N ASN A 159 -12.52 -11.96 2.62
CA ASN A 159 -13.53 -10.90 2.61
C ASN A 159 -12.92 -9.56 2.16
N PRO A 160 -13.73 -8.57 1.73
CA PRO A 160 -13.22 -7.29 1.22
C PRO A 160 -12.96 -6.24 2.31
N ASN A 161 -13.33 -6.49 3.57
CA ASN A 161 -13.30 -5.50 4.64
C ASN A 161 -12.22 -5.74 5.70
N GLY A 162 -11.65 -6.96 5.79
CA GLY A 162 -10.61 -7.31 6.75
C GLY A 162 -11.15 -7.75 8.12
N LEU A 163 -12.43 -8.14 8.22
CA LEU A 163 -12.94 -8.83 9.39
C LEU A 163 -12.18 -10.14 9.58
N HIS A 164 -11.96 -10.51 10.84
CA HIS A 164 -11.12 -11.65 11.18
C HIS A 164 -11.68 -12.97 10.66
N ASN A 165 -10.79 -13.72 10.05
CA ASN A 165 -10.98 -15.12 9.70
C ASN A 165 -9.58 -15.78 9.73
N PRO A 166 -9.38 -17.00 10.25
CA PRO A 166 -8.08 -17.67 10.28
C PRO A 166 -7.40 -17.79 8.90
N GLU A 167 -8.22 -17.94 7.84
CA GLU A 167 -7.73 -18.02 6.45
C GLU A 167 -7.50 -16.65 5.80
N HIS A 168 -7.77 -15.54 6.51
CA HIS A 168 -7.57 -14.18 6.02
C HIS A 168 -6.24 -13.63 6.49
N TYR A 169 -5.18 -13.85 5.72
CA TYR A 169 -3.82 -13.50 6.11
C TYR A 169 -3.04 -12.82 4.99
N THR A 170 -1.95 -12.19 5.38
CA THR A 170 -0.94 -11.57 4.50
C THR A 170 0.42 -11.58 5.18
N THR A 171 1.41 -10.94 4.57
CA THR A 171 2.72 -10.63 5.17
C THR A 171 2.99 -9.13 5.05
N ALA A 172 3.95 -8.61 5.83
CA ALA A 172 4.35 -7.20 5.69
C ALA A 172 4.92 -6.95 4.28
N ARG A 173 5.72 -7.89 3.74
CA ARG A 173 6.27 -7.82 2.39
C ARG A 173 5.18 -7.76 1.32
N ASP A 174 4.21 -8.65 1.37
CA ASP A 174 3.12 -8.67 0.40
C ASP A 174 2.29 -7.38 0.45
N MET A 175 2.03 -6.86 1.67
CA MET A 175 1.33 -5.59 1.81
C MET A 175 2.12 -4.40 1.26
N ALA A 176 3.45 -4.39 1.37
CA ALA A 176 4.28 -3.36 0.74
C ALA A 176 4.21 -3.43 -0.79
N ILE A 177 4.25 -4.64 -1.37
CA ILE A 177 4.09 -4.85 -2.82
C ILE A 177 2.73 -4.34 -3.29
N ILE A 178 1.64 -4.72 -2.59
CA ILE A 178 0.28 -4.29 -2.91
C ILE A 178 0.15 -2.77 -2.80
N ALA A 179 0.71 -2.19 -1.73
CA ALA A 179 0.65 -0.75 -1.49
C ALA A 179 1.43 0.05 -2.54
N ALA A 180 2.65 -0.37 -2.87
CA ALA A 180 3.46 0.28 -3.91
C ALA A 180 2.75 0.25 -5.27
N ALA A 181 2.12 -0.89 -5.63
CA ALA A 181 1.33 -0.99 -6.85
C ALA A 181 0.10 -0.08 -6.82
N ALA A 182 -0.61 -0.01 -5.69
CA ALA A 182 -1.78 0.85 -5.53
C ALA A 182 -1.41 2.34 -5.65
N MET A 183 -0.29 2.76 -5.05
CA MET A 183 0.19 4.14 -5.09
C MET A 183 0.70 4.59 -6.47
N LYS A 184 0.92 3.68 -7.42
CA LYS A 184 1.17 4.02 -8.83
C LYS A 184 -0.09 4.54 -9.54
N ASN A 185 -1.29 4.22 -9.02
CA ASN A 185 -2.55 4.71 -9.58
C ASN A 185 -2.86 6.11 -9.02
N PRO A 186 -2.98 7.15 -9.89
CA PRO A 186 -3.18 8.53 -9.44
C PRO A 186 -4.47 8.74 -8.64
N GLU A 187 -5.57 8.07 -9.02
CA GLU A 187 -6.85 8.17 -8.30
C GLU A 187 -6.75 7.49 -6.92
N PHE A 188 -6.08 6.33 -6.83
CA PHE A 188 -5.84 5.70 -5.54
C PHE A 188 -4.99 6.60 -4.63
N LYS A 189 -3.90 7.17 -5.14
CA LYS A 189 -3.02 8.10 -4.42
C LYS A 189 -3.80 9.32 -3.89
N LYS A 190 -4.67 9.89 -4.72
CA LYS A 190 -5.55 11.00 -4.33
C LYS A 190 -6.49 10.62 -3.18
N VAL A 191 -7.13 9.45 -3.24
CA VAL A 191 -8.03 8.96 -2.19
C VAL A 191 -7.25 8.66 -0.90
N ALA A 192 -6.12 7.96 -0.99
CA ALA A 192 -5.33 7.56 0.17
C ALA A 192 -4.79 8.76 0.95
N GLY A 193 -4.33 9.80 0.24
CA GLY A 193 -3.78 11.03 0.82
C GLY A 193 -4.83 12.08 1.23
N ALA A 194 -6.10 11.85 0.93
CA ALA A 194 -7.15 12.81 1.27
C ALA A 194 -7.33 12.93 2.79
N LYS A 195 -7.38 14.16 3.30
CA LYS A 195 -7.67 14.45 4.70
C LYS A 195 -9.14 14.29 5.03
N GLU A 196 -9.97 14.71 4.09
CA GLU A 196 -11.42 14.66 4.22
C GLU A 196 -12.09 14.48 2.85
N TRP A 197 -13.35 14.09 2.88
CA TRP A 197 -14.23 14.02 1.72
C TRP A 197 -15.66 14.33 2.14
N ILE A 198 -16.37 15.10 1.32
CA ILE A 198 -17.81 15.33 1.50
C ILE A 198 -18.52 14.50 0.45
N SER A 199 -19.29 13.51 0.91
CA SER A 199 -20.06 12.63 0.03
C SER A 199 -21.35 13.31 -0.45
N HIS A 200 -21.87 12.87 -1.60
CA HIS A 200 -23.07 13.44 -2.23
C HIS A 200 -24.32 12.57 -1.93
N ARG A 201 -24.49 12.25 -0.65
CA ARG A 201 -25.64 11.45 -0.18
C ARG A 201 -26.74 12.38 0.30
N GLY A 202 -27.87 12.48 0.09
CA GLY A 202 -28.93 13.38 0.53
C GLY A 202 -28.81 13.95 1.96
N GLU A 203 -29.69 14.86 2.29
CA GLU A 203 -29.74 15.47 3.62
C GLU A 203 -29.95 14.42 4.72
N GLY A 204 -29.43 14.70 5.93
CA GLY A 204 -29.54 13.80 7.09
C GLY A 204 -28.62 12.59 7.06
N LYS A 205 -27.84 12.40 5.99
CA LYS A 205 -26.87 11.31 5.89
C LYS A 205 -25.52 11.69 6.49
N TYR A 206 -24.72 10.69 6.85
CA TYR A 206 -23.33 10.89 7.27
C TYR A 206 -22.47 11.18 6.05
N ASN A 207 -22.24 12.45 5.77
CA ASN A 207 -21.58 12.93 4.55
C ASN A 207 -20.11 13.32 4.75
N TYR A 208 -19.67 13.61 5.97
CA TYR A 208 -18.31 14.05 6.27
C TYR A 208 -17.39 12.87 6.60
N PHE A 209 -16.43 12.58 5.74
CA PHE A 209 -15.46 11.52 5.90
C PHE A 209 -14.07 12.08 6.23
N TYR A 210 -13.73 12.19 7.50
CA TYR A 210 -12.37 12.53 7.93
C TYR A 210 -11.48 11.29 7.93
N ASN A 211 -10.25 11.42 7.42
CA ASN A 211 -9.29 10.31 7.40
C ASN A 211 -8.87 9.95 8.84
N LYS A 212 -9.05 8.69 9.20
CA LYS A 212 -8.61 8.16 10.51
C LYS A 212 -7.09 7.95 10.58
N ASN A 213 -6.38 7.96 9.43
CA ASN A 213 -4.94 7.80 9.39
C ASN A 213 -4.25 9.12 9.74
N LYS A 214 -3.63 9.16 10.92
CA LYS A 214 -2.95 10.37 11.40
C LYS A 214 -1.71 10.74 10.58
N VAL A 215 -1.13 9.83 9.82
CA VAL A 215 0.05 10.08 8.98
C VAL A 215 -0.19 11.26 8.03
N VAL A 216 -1.40 11.36 7.42
CA VAL A 216 -1.74 12.45 6.48
C VAL A 216 -1.80 13.84 7.13
N TYR A 217 -1.84 13.91 8.47
CA TYR A 217 -1.90 15.17 9.22
C TYR A 217 -0.60 15.50 9.94
N GLN A 218 0.08 14.48 10.46
CA GLN A 218 1.14 14.65 11.46
C GLN A 218 2.54 14.44 10.89
N TYR A 219 2.65 13.77 9.74
CA TYR A 219 3.95 13.51 9.12
C TYR A 219 4.11 14.35 7.86
N SER A 220 5.18 15.17 7.80
CA SER A 220 5.48 15.97 6.61
C SER A 220 5.82 15.04 5.43
N GLY A 221 5.08 15.17 4.32
CA GLY A 221 5.19 14.26 3.18
C GLY A 221 4.35 12.99 3.30
N GLY A 222 3.70 12.74 4.45
CA GLY A 222 2.78 11.60 4.63
C GLY A 222 1.59 11.67 3.68
N ASN A 223 1.39 10.63 2.86
CA ASN A 223 0.39 10.59 1.79
C ASN A 223 -0.60 9.43 1.91
N GLY A 224 -0.72 8.85 3.08
CA GLY A 224 -1.70 7.78 3.34
C GLY A 224 -1.10 6.69 4.23
N ILE A 225 -1.38 5.37 4.09
CA ILE A 225 -2.37 4.80 3.17
C ILE A 225 -3.58 4.32 3.98
N LYS A 226 -3.36 3.37 4.93
CA LYS A 226 -4.46 2.75 5.67
C LYS A 226 -4.05 2.22 7.03
N ILE A 227 -4.93 2.37 8.01
CA ILE A 227 -4.83 1.76 9.34
C ILE A 227 -5.84 0.62 9.49
N GLY A 228 -5.56 -0.31 10.40
CA GLY A 228 -6.48 -1.38 10.76
C GLY A 228 -6.35 -1.80 12.22
N TYR A 229 -7.39 -2.46 12.71
CA TYR A 229 -7.42 -3.07 14.03
C TYR A 229 -8.46 -4.18 14.09
N THR A 230 -8.07 -5.33 14.60
CA THR A 230 -8.95 -6.35 15.17
C THR A 230 -8.28 -6.91 16.43
N LYS A 231 -9.03 -7.59 17.29
CA LYS A 231 -8.43 -8.23 18.48
C LYS A 231 -7.33 -9.24 18.09
N ALA A 232 -7.52 -9.97 17.00
CA ALA A 232 -6.58 -10.98 16.54
C ALA A 232 -5.34 -10.39 15.82
N ALA A 233 -5.51 -9.28 15.07
CA ALA A 233 -4.43 -8.64 14.33
C ALA A 233 -3.59 -7.67 15.18
N GLY A 234 -4.18 -7.13 16.24
CA GLY A 234 -3.62 -5.92 16.86
C GLY A 234 -3.78 -4.71 15.93
N ARG A 235 -2.89 -3.73 16.07
CA ARG A 235 -2.86 -2.53 15.21
C ARG A 235 -2.04 -2.78 13.96
N THR A 236 -2.56 -2.42 12.80
CA THR A 236 -1.90 -2.52 11.51
C THR A 236 -1.84 -1.15 10.84
N LEU A 237 -0.76 -0.89 10.10
CA LEU A 237 -0.52 0.36 9.39
C LEU A 237 0.19 0.08 8.06
N VAL A 238 -0.25 0.76 7.02
CA VAL A 238 0.48 0.98 5.77
C VAL A 238 0.54 2.49 5.55
N ALA A 239 1.76 3.03 5.37
CA ALA A 239 2.03 4.46 5.22
C ALA A 239 2.94 4.72 3.99
#